data_b0baf3b1ad66febb800a42b0281df8f0
#
_entry.id   b0baf3b1ad66febb800a42b0281df8f0
#
_cell.length_a   1.000
_cell.length_b   1.000
_cell.length_c   1.000
_cell.angle_alpha   90.00
_cell.angle_beta   90.00
_cell.angle_gamma   90.00
#
_symmetry.space_group_name_H-M   'P 1'
#
loop_
_entity.id
_entity.type
_entity.pdbx_description
1 polymer ?
#
loop_
_entity_poly.entity_id
_entity_poly.type
_entity_poly.pdbx_seq_one_letter_code
_entity_poly.pdbx_strand_id
1 'polypeptide(L)'
;MPAVSSAHRAALDALATDLERVFGARFVSLVAYPPAGRDDETHVHSLALVETLGFADLHACLPMVAGWQRRGLAVPLVLEDAEFRRTLDVFPLEYGGILANHAIVRGRNPFAGVRVDPNDVRRACELQAKSHLIHLREGYLETQGEAAAVARLIAASAAPFRALLTHIARLPDASHGSAENVYEDAAVAEEAERRIGISATLVREVLASATSGQTSIADPTALFSRYLAAVEQVWEYVDAWRA
;
A
#
# COMPACT_ATOMS: atom_id res chain seq x y z
N MET A 1 4.04 9.79 -10.96
CA MET A 1 5.23 9.22 -10.29
C MET A 1 6.14 10.35 -9.85
N PRO A 2 6.63 10.36 -8.58
CA PRO A 2 7.83 11.14 -8.29
C PRO A 2 8.94 10.66 -9.24
N ALA A 3 9.68 11.60 -9.79
CA ALA A 3 10.74 11.28 -10.75
C ALA A 3 11.76 10.34 -10.08
N VAL A 4 11.88 9.12 -10.59
CA VAL A 4 12.93 8.19 -10.15
C VAL A 4 14.26 8.91 -10.32
N SER A 5 15.02 9.09 -9.24
CA SER A 5 16.31 9.78 -9.31
C SER A 5 17.23 9.09 -10.32
N SER A 6 18.20 9.82 -10.87
CA SER A 6 19.17 9.25 -11.83
C SER A 6 19.94 8.05 -11.21
N ALA A 7 20.24 8.10 -9.91
CA ALA A 7 20.88 7.01 -9.19
C ALA A 7 19.99 5.77 -9.11
N HIS A 8 18.71 5.93 -8.78
CA HIS A 8 17.75 4.83 -8.73
C HIS A 8 17.50 4.23 -10.11
N ARG A 9 17.49 5.05 -11.17
CA ARG A 9 17.38 4.54 -12.53
C ARG A 9 18.55 3.62 -12.90
N ALA A 10 19.78 4.03 -12.63
CA ALA A 10 20.96 3.21 -12.88
C ALA A 10 20.93 1.90 -12.05
N ALA A 11 20.43 1.96 -10.80
CA ALA A 11 20.26 0.78 -9.96
C ALA A 11 19.21 -0.20 -10.53
N LEU A 12 18.07 0.33 -11.01
CA LEU A 12 17.00 -0.46 -11.64
C LEU A 12 17.47 -1.09 -12.97
N ASP A 13 18.23 -0.36 -13.78
CA ASP A 13 18.81 -0.89 -15.03
C ASP A 13 19.80 -2.03 -14.74
N ALA A 14 20.61 -1.93 -13.67
CA ALA A 14 21.49 -3.00 -13.23
C ALA A 14 20.70 -4.22 -12.73
N LEU A 15 19.63 -4.02 -11.95
CA LEU A 15 18.71 -5.08 -11.53
C LEU A 15 18.09 -5.79 -12.74
N ALA A 16 17.59 -5.03 -13.74
CA ALA A 16 17.04 -5.61 -14.97
C ALA A 16 18.07 -6.50 -15.70
N THR A 17 19.31 -6.05 -15.80
CA THR A 17 20.40 -6.80 -16.43
C THR A 17 20.71 -8.09 -15.66
N ASP A 18 20.69 -8.06 -14.33
CA ASP A 18 20.90 -9.24 -13.50
C ASP A 18 19.76 -10.26 -13.70
N LEU A 19 18.51 -9.79 -13.73
CA LEU A 19 17.33 -10.64 -13.96
C LEU A 19 17.31 -11.22 -15.41
N GLU A 20 17.67 -10.42 -16.42
CA GLU A 20 17.82 -10.92 -17.80
C GLU A 20 18.88 -12.02 -17.89
N ARG A 21 19.97 -11.94 -17.10
CA ARG A 21 20.99 -13.00 -17.06
C ARG A 21 20.46 -14.29 -16.45
N VAL A 22 19.61 -14.21 -15.42
CA VAL A 22 19.02 -15.39 -14.75
C VAL A 22 17.93 -16.02 -15.60
N PHE A 23 17.01 -15.21 -16.10
CA PHE A 23 15.79 -15.70 -16.77
C PHE A 23 15.94 -15.85 -18.29
N GLY A 24 16.89 -15.15 -18.91
CA GLY A 24 17.09 -15.18 -20.36
C GLY A 24 15.82 -14.80 -21.13
N ALA A 25 15.42 -15.64 -22.08
CA ALA A 25 14.22 -15.43 -22.88
C ALA A 25 12.90 -15.48 -22.07
N ARG A 26 12.92 -16.03 -20.86
CA ARG A 26 11.76 -16.07 -19.96
C ARG A 26 11.51 -14.73 -19.24
N PHE A 27 12.43 -13.77 -19.30
CA PHE A 27 12.23 -12.44 -18.74
C PHE A 27 11.19 -11.67 -19.56
N VAL A 28 10.11 -11.21 -18.90
CA VAL A 28 9.02 -10.51 -19.56
C VAL A 28 9.12 -8.99 -19.34
N SER A 29 9.24 -8.56 -18.08
CA SER A 29 9.24 -7.14 -17.73
C SER A 29 9.78 -6.90 -16.33
N LEU A 30 10.37 -5.73 -16.13
CA LEU A 30 10.62 -5.13 -14.81
C LEU A 30 9.91 -3.78 -14.75
N VAL A 31 9.10 -3.58 -13.73
CA VAL A 31 8.44 -2.31 -13.44
C VAL A 31 8.81 -1.83 -12.04
N ALA A 32 9.02 -0.53 -11.88
CA ALA A 32 9.20 0.11 -10.58
C ALA A 32 7.87 0.73 -10.12
N TYR A 33 7.60 0.71 -8.82
CA TYR A 33 6.40 1.30 -8.23
C TYR A 33 6.69 1.87 -6.84
N PRO A 34 5.91 2.87 -6.36
CA PRO A 34 6.06 3.39 -5.01
C PRO A 34 5.51 2.39 -3.99
N PRO A 35 6.10 2.29 -2.78
CA PRO A 35 5.56 1.47 -1.70
C PRO A 35 4.13 1.93 -1.33
N ALA A 36 3.31 0.99 -0.86
CA ALA A 36 1.94 1.29 -0.45
C ALA A 36 1.86 2.05 0.89
N GLY A 37 2.95 2.08 1.68
CA GLY A 37 3.04 2.73 2.99
C GLY A 37 4.33 3.53 3.16
N ARG A 38 4.40 4.34 4.25
CA ARG A 38 5.59 5.14 4.57
C ARG A 38 6.77 4.34 5.13
N ASP A 39 6.53 3.13 5.61
CA ASP A 39 7.53 2.37 6.37
C ASP A 39 8.73 1.91 5.53
N ASP A 40 8.67 2.02 4.20
CA ASP A 40 9.76 1.65 3.30
C ASP A 40 10.07 2.71 2.21
N GLU A 41 9.96 3.99 2.55
CA GLU A 41 10.35 5.09 1.65
C GLU A 41 11.85 5.10 1.30
N THR A 42 12.65 4.29 2.00
CA THR A 42 14.11 4.23 1.81
C THR A 42 14.53 3.42 0.59
N HIS A 43 13.67 2.52 0.09
CA HIS A 43 13.98 1.62 -1.01
C HIS A 43 13.00 1.75 -2.17
N VAL A 44 13.52 1.60 -3.38
CA VAL A 44 12.67 1.54 -4.58
C VAL A 44 12.15 0.11 -4.75
N HIS A 45 10.82 -0.03 -4.82
CA HIS A 45 10.15 -1.30 -5.04
C HIS A 45 10.04 -1.61 -6.54
N SER A 46 10.07 -2.90 -6.87
CA SER A 46 9.92 -3.36 -8.24
C SER A 46 9.23 -4.71 -8.33
N LEU A 47 8.51 -4.91 -9.44
CA LEU A 47 7.90 -6.19 -9.84
C LEU A 47 8.61 -6.67 -11.11
N ALA A 48 9.15 -7.87 -11.05
CA ALA A 48 9.69 -8.60 -12.19
C ALA A 48 8.68 -9.66 -12.61
N LEU A 49 8.26 -9.62 -13.87
CA LEU A 49 7.41 -10.66 -14.46
C LEU A 49 8.25 -11.55 -15.37
N VAL A 50 8.05 -12.85 -15.23
CA VAL A 50 8.75 -13.89 -15.99
C VAL A 50 7.73 -14.89 -16.57
N GLU A 51 8.11 -15.67 -17.57
CA GLU A 51 7.22 -16.70 -18.14
C GLU A 51 7.07 -17.90 -17.19
N THR A 52 8.17 -18.33 -16.57
CA THR A 52 8.19 -19.42 -15.59
C THR A 52 9.19 -19.12 -14.48
N LEU A 53 8.84 -19.51 -13.24
CA LEU A 53 9.62 -19.29 -12.04
C LEU A 53 9.81 -20.62 -11.29
N GLY A 54 11.05 -21.00 -11.04
CA GLY A 54 11.37 -22.17 -10.22
C GLY A 54 12.32 -21.83 -9.08
N PHE A 55 12.47 -22.75 -8.15
CA PHE A 55 13.40 -22.59 -7.02
C PHE A 55 14.85 -22.33 -7.46
N ALA A 56 15.30 -22.98 -8.56
CA ALA A 56 16.63 -22.76 -9.09
C ALA A 56 16.87 -21.32 -9.55
N ASP A 57 15.86 -20.65 -10.08
CA ASP A 57 15.93 -19.25 -10.49
C ASP A 57 16.07 -18.33 -9.27
N LEU A 58 15.28 -18.58 -8.23
CA LEU A 58 15.39 -17.84 -6.96
C LEU A 58 16.79 -18.04 -6.34
N HIS A 59 17.29 -19.27 -6.35
CA HIS A 59 18.62 -19.59 -5.84
C HIS A 59 19.72 -18.87 -6.64
N ALA A 60 19.59 -18.75 -7.95
CA ALA A 60 20.52 -18.02 -8.80
C ALA A 60 20.53 -16.50 -8.54
N CYS A 61 19.42 -15.94 -8.01
CA CYS A 61 19.35 -14.53 -7.62
C CYS A 61 20.09 -14.22 -6.31
N LEU A 62 20.24 -15.17 -5.39
CA LEU A 62 20.78 -14.94 -4.03
C LEU A 62 22.10 -14.15 -3.99
N PRO A 63 23.10 -14.41 -4.82
CA PRO A 63 24.38 -13.69 -4.77
C PRO A 63 24.24 -12.19 -5.08
N MET A 64 23.17 -11.77 -5.74
CA MET A 64 22.95 -10.40 -6.22
C MET A 64 22.15 -9.56 -5.24
N VAL A 65 21.34 -10.16 -4.36
CA VAL A 65 20.40 -9.49 -3.45
C VAL A 65 21.05 -8.40 -2.61
N ALA A 66 22.18 -8.71 -1.94
CA ALA A 66 22.90 -7.71 -1.14
C ALA A 66 23.41 -6.53 -1.99
N GLY A 67 23.70 -6.76 -3.28
CA GLY A 67 24.08 -5.72 -4.23
C GLY A 67 22.91 -4.78 -4.56
N TRP A 68 21.70 -5.31 -4.72
CA TRP A 68 20.47 -4.54 -4.96
C TRP A 68 20.13 -3.65 -3.76
N GLN A 69 20.12 -4.23 -2.57
CA GLN A 69 19.83 -3.51 -1.33
C GLN A 69 20.81 -2.36 -1.06
N ARG A 70 22.13 -2.58 -1.25
CA ARG A 70 23.14 -1.50 -1.12
C ARG A 70 22.92 -0.35 -2.10
N ARG A 71 22.22 -0.55 -3.20
CA ARG A 71 21.87 0.48 -4.19
C ARG A 71 20.50 1.14 -3.91
N GLY A 72 19.90 0.88 -2.75
CA GLY A 72 18.60 1.44 -2.38
C GLY A 72 17.41 0.78 -3.05
N LEU A 73 17.54 -0.48 -3.51
CA LEU A 73 16.42 -1.25 -4.04
C LEU A 73 15.91 -2.25 -2.99
N ALA A 74 14.61 -2.36 -2.84
CA ALA A 74 13.99 -3.51 -2.19
C ALA A 74 14.23 -4.78 -3.02
N VAL A 75 14.14 -5.94 -2.39
CA VAL A 75 14.12 -7.21 -3.13
C VAL A 75 12.91 -7.19 -4.07
N PRO A 76 13.08 -7.44 -5.38
CA PRO A 76 11.97 -7.40 -6.31
C PRO A 76 10.93 -8.48 -5.99
N LEU A 77 9.66 -8.14 -6.13
CA LEU A 77 8.60 -9.13 -6.23
C LEU A 77 8.77 -9.84 -7.58
N VAL A 78 9.00 -11.15 -7.58
CA VAL A 78 9.16 -11.93 -8.81
C VAL A 78 7.97 -12.87 -8.96
N LEU A 79 7.23 -12.75 -10.06
CA LEU A 79 6.03 -13.55 -10.33
C LEU A 79 6.05 -14.07 -11.79
N GLU A 80 5.37 -15.18 -12.03
CA GLU A 80 5.01 -15.54 -13.38
C GLU A 80 3.93 -14.60 -13.92
N ASP A 81 4.01 -14.18 -15.20
CA ASP A 81 3.00 -13.32 -15.84
C ASP A 81 1.59 -13.94 -15.75
N ALA A 82 1.52 -15.27 -15.91
CA ALA A 82 0.26 -16.00 -15.78
C ALA A 82 -0.26 -16.05 -14.33
N GLU A 83 0.62 -16.16 -13.33
CA GLU A 83 0.27 -16.10 -11.91
C GLU A 83 -0.25 -14.71 -11.55
N PHE A 84 0.47 -13.65 -11.90
CA PHE A 84 0.04 -12.27 -11.68
C PHE A 84 -1.38 -12.03 -12.18
N ARG A 85 -1.69 -12.46 -13.42
CA ARG A 85 -3.02 -12.26 -14.01
C ARG A 85 -4.12 -13.07 -13.34
N ARG A 86 -3.81 -14.25 -12.81
CA ARG A 86 -4.80 -15.11 -12.12
C ARG A 86 -5.08 -14.67 -10.69
N THR A 87 -4.21 -13.87 -10.08
CA THR A 87 -4.29 -13.48 -8.66
C THR A 87 -4.68 -12.02 -8.47
N LEU A 88 -5.16 -11.34 -9.52
CA LEU A 88 -5.64 -9.96 -9.44
C LEU A 88 -6.78 -9.77 -8.43
N ASP A 89 -7.64 -10.78 -8.30
CA ASP A 89 -8.76 -10.82 -7.36
C ASP A 89 -8.32 -11.17 -5.92
N VAL A 90 -7.16 -11.81 -5.78
CA VAL A 90 -6.60 -12.22 -4.46
C VAL A 90 -5.86 -11.06 -3.79
N PHE A 91 -5.13 -10.25 -4.57
CA PHE A 91 -4.33 -9.11 -4.10
C PHE A 91 -4.77 -7.78 -4.78
N PRO A 92 -6.07 -7.44 -4.74
CA PRO A 92 -6.59 -6.33 -5.53
C PRO A 92 -6.06 -4.96 -5.09
N LEU A 93 -5.70 -4.79 -3.81
CA LEU A 93 -5.18 -3.54 -3.28
C LEU A 93 -3.73 -3.30 -3.72
N GLU A 94 -2.89 -4.32 -3.58
CA GLU A 94 -1.48 -4.31 -3.95
C GLU A 94 -1.33 -4.13 -5.46
N TYR A 95 -1.97 -4.99 -6.24
CA TYR A 95 -1.87 -4.94 -7.70
C TYR A 95 -2.56 -3.70 -8.28
N GLY A 96 -3.70 -3.29 -7.71
CA GLY A 96 -4.33 -2.03 -8.06
C GLY A 96 -3.42 -0.83 -7.82
N GLY A 97 -2.63 -0.84 -6.74
CA GLY A 97 -1.61 0.17 -6.46
C GLY A 97 -0.50 0.21 -7.49
N ILE A 98 0.01 -0.96 -7.88
CA ILE A 98 1.04 -1.08 -8.92
C ILE A 98 0.50 -0.65 -10.28
N LEU A 99 -0.69 -1.10 -10.66
CA LEU A 99 -1.33 -0.73 -11.92
C LEU A 99 -1.56 0.78 -12.05
N ALA A 100 -1.99 1.43 -10.96
CA ALA A 100 -2.26 2.86 -10.95
C ALA A 100 -1.00 3.71 -11.02
N ASN A 101 0.14 3.23 -10.49
CA ASN A 101 1.33 4.05 -10.37
C ASN A 101 2.62 3.24 -10.52
N HIS A 102 3.02 3.01 -11.77
CA HIS A 102 4.23 2.27 -12.11
C HIS A 102 5.05 2.98 -13.20
N ALA A 103 6.30 2.59 -13.33
CA ALA A 103 7.16 2.91 -14.47
C ALA A 103 7.79 1.64 -15.03
N ILE A 104 7.69 1.45 -16.34
CA ILE A 104 8.38 0.35 -17.02
C ILE A 104 9.87 0.66 -17.03
N VAL A 105 10.66 -0.25 -16.46
CA VAL A 105 12.13 -0.16 -16.45
C VAL A 105 12.68 -0.90 -17.66
N ARG A 106 12.20 -2.13 -17.90
CA ARG A 106 12.69 -2.99 -18.98
C ARG A 106 11.59 -3.94 -19.44
N GLY A 107 11.64 -4.35 -20.70
CA GLY A 107 10.70 -5.31 -21.28
C GLY A 107 9.43 -4.67 -21.85
N ARG A 108 8.42 -5.50 -22.13
CA ARG A 108 7.11 -5.04 -22.64
C ARG A 108 6.24 -4.48 -21.52
N ASN A 109 5.23 -3.66 -21.86
CA ASN A 109 4.20 -3.28 -20.90
C ASN A 109 3.37 -4.50 -20.49
N PRO A 110 3.48 -4.99 -19.24
CA PRO A 110 2.79 -6.21 -18.82
C PRO A 110 1.33 -5.93 -18.44
N PHE A 111 0.95 -4.66 -18.29
CA PHE A 111 -0.36 -4.24 -17.76
C PHE A 111 -1.34 -3.79 -18.84
N ALA A 112 -0.96 -3.89 -20.13
CA ALA A 112 -1.86 -3.55 -21.22
C ALA A 112 -3.15 -4.39 -21.14
N GLY A 113 -4.30 -3.73 -20.98
CA GLY A 113 -5.60 -4.38 -20.86
C GLY A 113 -5.87 -5.08 -19.51
N VAL A 114 -4.95 -5.00 -18.55
CA VAL A 114 -5.13 -5.55 -17.19
C VAL A 114 -5.91 -4.54 -16.34
N ARG A 115 -6.91 -5.01 -15.62
CA ARG A 115 -7.70 -4.22 -14.66
C ARG A 115 -8.01 -5.07 -13.44
N VAL A 116 -8.04 -4.44 -12.28
CA VAL A 116 -8.59 -5.03 -11.06
C VAL A 116 -10.08 -4.70 -11.01
N ASP A 117 -10.91 -5.68 -10.69
CA ASP A 117 -12.35 -5.46 -10.55
C ASP A 117 -12.63 -4.58 -9.32
N PRO A 118 -13.40 -3.48 -9.45
CA PRO A 118 -13.75 -2.63 -8.32
C PRO A 118 -14.45 -3.37 -7.17
N ASN A 119 -15.20 -4.44 -7.46
CA ASN A 119 -15.82 -5.26 -6.42
C ASN A 119 -14.80 -6.08 -5.62
N ASP A 120 -13.69 -6.50 -6.26
CA ASP A 120 -12.59 -7.16 -5.55
C ASP A 120 -11.87 -6.16 -4.64
N VAL A 121 -11.61 -4.94 -5.13
CA VAL A 121 -11.06 -3.85 -4.32
C VAL A 121 -11.98 -3.54 -3.13
N ARG A 122 -13.28 -3.43 -3.36
CA ARG A 122 -14.28 -3.21 -2.29
C ARG A 122 -14.22 -4.31 -1.23
N ARG A 123 -14.27 -5.59 -1.64
CA ARG A 123 -14.22 -6.71 -0.70
C ARG A 123 -12.94 -6.71 0.14
N ALA A 124 -11.81 -6.40 -0.47
CA ALA A 124 -10.54 -6.30 0.24
C ALA A 124 -10.53 -5.10 1.22
N CYS A 125 -11.07 -3.94 0.83
CA CYS A 125 -11.23 -2.80 1.72
C CYS A 125 -12.19 -3.12 2.88
N GLU A 126 -13.29 -3.83 2.63
CA GLU A 126 -14.25 -4.24 3.66
C GLU A 126 -13.59 -5.16 4.70
N LEU A 127 -12.86 -6.17 4.23
CA LEU A 127 -12.10 -7.07 5.12
C LEU A 127 -11.06 -6.29 5.94
N GLN A 128 -10.32 -5.39 5.30
CA GLN A 128 -9.30 -4.58 5.96
C GLN A 128 -9.92 -3.63 7.00
N ALA A 129 -11.03 -2.95 6.65
CA ALA A 129 -11.73 -2.04 7.57
C ALA A 129 -12.29 -2.80 8.77
N LYS A 130 -12.91 -3.97 8.55
CA LYS A 130 -13.45 -4.79 9.64
C LYS A 130 -12.37 -5.35 10.55
N SER A 131 -11.28 -5.84 9.97
CA SER A 131 -10.11 -6.31 10.72
C SER A 131 -9.51 -5.18 11.57
N HIS A 132 -9.34 -4.01 10.98
CA HIS A 132 -8.81 -2.83 11.68
C HIS A 132 -9.69 -2.45 12.88
N LEU A 133 -11.00 -2.42 12.69
CA LEU A 133 -11.98 -2.13 13.76
C LEU A 133 -11.89 -3.14 14.90
N ILE A 134 -11.80 -4.45 14.59
CA ILE A 134 -11.68 -5.52 15.59
C ILE A 134 -10.39 -5.33 16.38
N HIS A 135 -9.26 -5.14 15.72
CA HIS A 135 -7.97 -4.96 16.40
C HIS A 135 -7.90 -3.68 17.24
N LEU A 136 -8.56 -2.61 16.84
CA LEU A 136 -8.67 -1.41 17.70
C LEU A 136 -9.45 -1.70 18.97
N ARG A 137 -10.56 -2.46 18.89
CA ARG A 137 -11.37 -2.82 20.06
C ARG A 137 -10.61 -3.74 21.02
N GLU A 138 -9.97 -4.77 20.50
CA GLU A 138 -9.13 -5.68 21.28
C GLU A 138 -7.96 -4.92 21.92
N GLY A 139 -7.19 -4.17 21.12
CA GLY A 139 -6.07 -3.39 21.62
C GLY A 139 -6.46 -2.38 22.69
N TYR A 140 -7.63 -1.74 22.58
CA TYR A 140 -8.11 -0.85 23.62
C TYR A 140 -8.35 -1.55 24.97
N LEU A 141 -8.95 -2.74 24.93
CA LEU A 141 -9.14 -3.53 26.14
C LEU A 141 -7.80 -3.94 26.77
N GLU A 142 -6.81 -4.29 25.95
CA GLU A 142 -5.45 -4.61 26.39
C GLU A 142 -4.73 -3.43 27.06
N THR A 143 -5.06 -2.19 26.68
CA THR A 143 -4.49 -0.99 27.34
C THR A 143 -4.96 -0.79 28.77
N GLN A 144 -6.03 -1.44 29.19
CA GLN A 144 -6.69 -1.26 30.51
C GLN A 144 -7.01 0.21 30.80
N GLY A 145 -7.15 1.05 29.78
CA GLY A 145 -7.42 2.49 29.90
C GLY A 145 -6.20 3.34 30.25
N GLU A 146 -5.00 2.77 30.30
CA GLU A 146 -3.75 3.48 30.51
C GLU A 146 -3.48 4.49 29.37
N ALA A 147 -3.46 5.79 29.66
CA ALA A 147 -3.37 6.86 28.65
C ALA A 147 -2.16 6.70 27.71
N ALA A 148 -0.99 6.32 28.24
CA ALA A 148 0.21 6.11 27.44
C ALA A 148 0.07 4.85 26.54
N ALA A 149 -0.62 3.81 26.99
CA ALA A 149 -0.87 2.62 26.19
C ALA A 149 -1.89 2.91 25.07
N VAL A 150 -2.94 3.67 25.34
CA VAL A 150 -3.90 4.14 24.34
C VAL A 150 -3.21 5.00 23.28
N ALA A 151 -2.32 5.92 23.67
CA ALA A 151 -1.54 6.73 22.73
C ALA A 151 -0.67 5.85 21.80
N ARG A 152 -0.02 4.79 22.34
CA ARG A 152 0.76 3.82 21.55
C ARG A 152 -0.11 3.06 20.55
N LEU A 153 -1.30 2.62 20.98
CA LEU A 153 -2.26 1.93 20.12
C LEU A 153 -2.67 2.80 18.94
N ILE A 154 -3.01 4.07 19.17
CA ILE A 154 -3.36 5.03 18.11
C ILE A 154 -2.18 5.18 17.14
N ALA A 155 -0.99 5.44 17.64
CA ALA A 155 0.20 5.61 16.81
C ALA A 155 0.53 4.36 15.96
N ALA A 156 0.45 3.16 16.56
CA ALA A 156 0.71 1.91 15.86
C ALA A 156 -0.34 1.58 14.79
N SER A 157 -1.58 2.02 14.99
CA SER A 157 -2.69 1.79 14.05
C SER A 157 -2.79 2.85 12.94
N ALA A 158 -2.07 3.95 13.02
CA ALA A 158 -2.16 5.06 12.06
C ALA A 158 -1.74 4.68 10.63
N ALA A 159 -0.65 3.92 10.47
CA ALA A 159 -0.17 3.50 9.14
C ALA A 159 -1.15 2.53 8.45
N PRO A 160 -1.66 1.46 9.08
CA PRO A 160 -2.74 0.65 8.52
C PRO A 160 -4.01 1.45 8.17
N PHE A 161 -4.40 2.40 9.00
CA PHE A 161 -5.55 3.26 8.75
C PHE A 161 -5.35 4.15 7.51
N ARG A 162 -4.18 4.76 7.39
CA ARG A 162 -3.79 5.53 6.20
C ARG A 162 -3.87 4.69 4.93
N ALA A 163 -3.29 3.48 4.96
CA ALA A 163 -3.32 2.57 3.81
C ALA A 163 -4.77 2.24 3.39
N LEU A 164 -5.64 1.92 4.36
CA LEU A 164 -7.05 1.66 4.12
C LEU A 164 -7.74 2.86 3.45
N LEU A 165 -7.58 4.07 3.97
CA LEU A 165 -8.18 5.27 3.37
C LEU A 165 -7.65 5.54 1.96
N THR A 166 -6.36 5.30 1.72
CA THR A 166 -5.76 5.41 0.38
C THR A 166 -6.35 4.41 -0.61
N HIS A 167 -6.64 3.18 -0.17
CA HIS A 167 -7.28 2.18 -1.01
C HIS A 167 -8.73 2.55 -1.32
N ILE A 168 -9.49 3.03 -0.32
CA ILE A 168 -10.88 3.48 -0.50
C ILE A 168 -10.94 4.68 -1.46
N ALA A 169 -9.97 5.58 -1.43
CA ALA A 169 -9.88 6.71 -2.34
C ALA A 169 -9.79 6.30 -3.82
N ARG A 170 -9.34 5.08 -4.11
CA ARG A 170 -9.24 4.50 -5.46
C ARG A 170 -10.51 3.80 -5.94
N LEU A 171 -11.47 3.54 -5.06
CA LEU A 171 -12.76 3.02 -5.47
C LEU A 171 -13.42 4.01 -6.44
N PRO A 172 -14.01 3.54 -7.56
CA PRO A 172 -14.77 4.42 -8.44
C PRO A 172 -15.88 5.14 -7.66
N ASP A 173 -16.03 6.41 -7.92
CA ASP A 173 -17.11 7.21 -7.35
C ASP A 173 -17.93 7.80 -8.51
N ALA A 174 -19.21 7.48 -8.55
CA ALA A 174 -20.13 7.95 -9.60
C ALA A 174 -20.20 9.49 -9.65
N SER A 175 -19.92 10.17 -8.54
CA SER A 175 -20.00 11.62 -8.41
C SER A 175 -18.68 12.35 -8.71
N HIS A 176 -17.52 11.70 -8.52
CA HIS A 176 -16.24 12.41 -8.46
C HIS A 176 -15.07 11.69 -9.19
N GLY A 177 -15.27 10.52 -9.77
CA GLY A 177 -14.22 9.71 -10.36
C GLY A 177 -13.30 9.07 -9.30
N SER A 178 -12.25 8.38 -9.73
CA SER A 178 -11.21 7.87 -8.82
C SER A 178 -10.13 8.92 -8.59
N ALA A 179 -9.71 9.13 -7.36
CA ALA A 179 -8.59 10.01 -7.03
C ALA A 179 -7.27 9.30 -7.39
N GLU A 180 -6.60 9.78 -8.45
CA GLU A 180 -5.41 9.12 -9.01
C GLU A 180 -4.14 9.27 -8.16
N ASN A 181 -4.04 10.26 -7.26
CA ASN A 181 -2.79 10.63 -6.58
C ASN A 181 -2.99 11.06 -5.11
N VAL A 182 -3.60 10.21 -4.29
CA VAL A 182 -3.78 10.49 -2.85
C VAL A 182 -2.64 9.85 -2.07
N TYR A 183 -1.49 10.54 -2.00
CA TYR A 183 -0.30 10.03 -1.29
C TYR A 183 0.09 10.88 -0.08
N GLU A 184 -0.27 12.16 -0.05
CA GLU A 184 0.00 13.04 1.08
C GLU A 184 -1.08 12.89 2.15
N ASP A 185 -0.71 12.90 3.43
CA ASP A 185 -1.65 12.73 4.55
C ASP A 185 -2.80 13.76 4.52
N ALA A 186 -2.51 14.99 4.08
CA ALA A 186 -3.53 16.02 3.92
C ALA A 186 -4.56 15.63 2.85
N ALA A 187 -4.10 15.15 1.70
CA ALA A 187 -4.98 14.71 0.61
C ALA A 187 -5.78 13.46 0.99
N VAL A 188 -5.18 12.52 1.74
CA VAL A 188 -5.90 11.35 2.29
C VAL A 188 -7.02 11.80 3.23
N ALA A 189 -6.74 12.77 4.12
CA ALA A 189 -7.73 13.26 5.08
C ALA A 189 -8.89 14.01 4.39
N GLU A 190 -8.61 14.86 3.42
CA GLU A 190 -9.62 15.59 2.66
C GLU A 190 -10.49 14.64 1.81
N GLU A 191 -9.89 13.63 1.21
CA GLU A 191 -10.62 12.64 0.43
C GLU A 191 -11.51 11.76 1.32
N ALA A 192 -11.05 11.40 2.53
CA ALA A 192 -11.84 10.66 3.50
C ALA A 192 -13.04 11.49 4.00
N GLU A 193 -12.87 12.78 4.24
CA GLU A 193 -13.98 13.69 4.60
C GLU A 193 -14.99 13.79 3.45
N ARG A 194 -14.52 13.98 2.24
CA ARG A 194 -15.36 14.12 1.04
C ARG A 194 -16.18 12.87 0.75
N ARG A 195 -15.58 11.68 0.83
CA ARG A 195 -16.23 10.40 0.46
C ARG A 195 -17.05 9.79 1.58
N ILE A 196 -16.50 9.81 2.80
CA ILE A 196 -17.02 9.02 3.93
C ILE A 196 -17.74 9.94 4.94
N GLY A 197 -17.39 11.24 4.97
CA GLY A 197 -17.91 12.20 5.94
C GLY A 197 -17.17 12.18 7.29
N ILE A 198 -16.03 11.49 7.39
CA ILE A 198 -15.21 11.54 8.60
C ILE A 198 -14.34 12.82 8.61
N SER A 199 -14.18 13.45 9.79
CA SER A 199 -13.45 14.72 9.88
C SER A 199 -11.99 14.61 9.40
N ALA A 200 -11.60 15.43 8.42
CA ALA A 200 -10.23 15.53 7.96
C ALA A 200 -9.26 15.94 9.07
N THR A 201 -9.72 16.75 10.03
CA THR A 201 -8.92 17.13 11.21
C THR A 201 -8.62 15.91 12.08
N LEU A 202 -9.61 15.05 12.33
CA LEU A 202 -9.42 13.82 13.08
C LEU A 202 -8.44 12.86 12.36
N VAL A 203 -8.60 12.70 11.05
CA VAL A 203 -7.70 11.85 10.26
C VAL A 203 -6.27 12.36 10.37
N ARG A 204 -6.02 13.66 10.17
CA ARG A 204 -4.69 14.27 10.34
C ARG A 204 -4.13 14.08 11.74
N GLU A 205 -4.95 14.22 12.79
CA GLU A 205 -4.53 14.03 14.18
C GLU A 205 -4.06 12.59 14.43
N VAL A 206 -4.81 11.60 13.93
CA VAL A 206 -4.43 10.19 14.02
C VAL A 206 -3.14 9.91 13.22
N LEU A 207 -3.04 10.37 11.98
CA LEU A 207 -1.85 10.12 11.14
C LEU A 207 -0.58 10.80 11.70
N ALA A 208 -0.71 11.99 12.26
CA ALA A 208 0.40 12.70 12.89
C ALA A 208 0.94 11.97 14.13
N SER A 209 0.13 11.17 14.82
CA SER A 209 0.56 10.41 16.00
C SER A 209 1.65 9.39 15.70
N ALA A 210 1.73 8.86 14.46
CA ALA A 210 2.77 7.94 14.04
C ALA A 210 4.16 8.59 13.97
N THR A 211 4.23 9.89 13.65
CA THR A 211 5.48 10.62 13.43
C THR A 211 5.94 11.46 14.64
N SER A 212 5.00 11.94 15.44
CA SER A 212 5.27 12.89 16.53
C SER A 212 5.71 12.23 17.84
N GLY A 213 5.70 10.89 17.91
CA GLY A 213 5.93 10.16 19.16
C GLY A 213 4.75 10.29 20.16
N GLN A 214 4.76 9.43 21.17
CA GLN A 214 3.66 9.23 22.14
C GLN A 214 3.31 10.46 23.00
N THR A 215 4.15 11.48 23.02
CA THR A 215 4.06 12.64 23.93
C THR A 215 3.16 13.76 23.41
N SER A 216 2.62 13.68 22.19
CA SER A 216 1.89 14.81 21.59
C SER A 216 0.37 14.72 21.68
N ILE A 217 -0.21 13.62 22.16
CA ILE A 217 -1.67 13.46 22.27
C ILE A 217 -2.11 13.94 23.66
N ALA A 218 -2.84 15.06 23.71
CA ALA A 218 -3.27 15.68 24.96
C ALA A 218 -4.28 14.82 25.74
N ASP A 219 -5.24 14.21 25.03
CA ASP A 219 -6.23 13.27 25.59
C ASP A 219 -6.36 12.03 24.68
N PRO A 220 -5.55 10.98 24.94
CA PRO A 220 -5.57 9.77 24.12
C PRO A 220 -6.92 9.05 24.14
N THR A 221 -7.63 9.06 25.26
CA THR A 221 -8.93 8.38 25.38
C THR A 221 -10.01 9.06 24.56
N ALA A 222 -10.08 10.39 24.63
CA ALA A 222 -11.02 11.16 23.81
C ALA A 222 -10.70 11.05 22.32
N LEU A 223 -9.42 11.07 21.93
CA LEU A 223 -9.01 10.86 20.54
C LEU A 223 -9.37 9.45 20.08
N PHE A 224 -9.09 8.43 20.88
CA PHE A 224 -9.40 7.04 20.54
C PHE A 224 -10.91 6.83 20.33
N SER A 225 -11.76 7.40 21.18
CA SER A 225 -13.22 7.32 21.04
C SER A 225 -13.69 7.87 19.69
N ARG A 226 -13.20 9.05 19.29
CA ARG A 226 -13.51 9.65 17.98
C ARG A 226 -12.96 8.83 16.82
N TYR A 227 -11.75 8.30 16.97
CA TYR A 227 -11.08 7.48 15.98
C TYR A 227 -11.83 6.16 15.76
N LEU A 228 -12.24 5.49 16.84
CA LEU A 228 -13.01 4.24 16.75
C LEU A 228 -14.33 4.47 15.98
N ALA A 229 -15.05 5.54 16.30
CA ALA A 229 -16.28 5.90 15.59
C ALA A 229 -16.03 6.19 14.10
N ALA A 230 -14.91 6.85 13.76
CA ALA A 230 -14.54 7.08 12.37
C ALA A 230 -14.25 5.79 11.62
N VAL A 231 -13.58 4.82 12.24
CA VAL A 231 -13.32 3.50 11.62
C VAL A 231 -14.62 2.70 11.44
N GLU A 232 -15.59 2.83 12.33
CA GLU A 232 -16.94 2.26 12.15
C GLU A 232 -17.62 2.86 10.91
N GLN A 233 -17.58 4.18 10.73
CA GLN A 233 -18.12 4.85 9.54
C GLN A 233 -17.39 4.41 8.26
N VAL A 234 -16.06 4.22 8.30
CA VAL A 234 -15.29 3.70 7.17
C VAL A 234 -15.78 2.31 6.79
N TRP A 235 -15.96 1.42 7.75
CA TRP A 235 -16.48 0.08 7.48
C TRP A 235 -17.90 0.12 6.89
N GLU A 236 -18.81 0.89 7.47
CA GLU A 236 -20.19 1.05 6.98
C GLU A 236 -20.22 1.60 5.54
N TYR A 237 -19.36 2.57 5.24
CA TYR A 237 -19.23 3.13 3.89
C TYR A 237 -18.83 2.06 2.87
N VAL A 238 -17.80 1.25 3.18
CA VAL A 238 -17.32 0.21 2.25
C VAL A 238 -18.32 -0.94 2.12
N ASP A 239 -19.01 -1.34 3.20
CA ASP A 239 -20.06 -2.36 3.17
C ASP A 239 -21.25 -1.93 2.31
N ALA A 240 -21.63 -0.66 2.38
CA ALA A 240 -22.73 -0.09 1.59
C ALA A 240 -22.33 0.25 0.15
N TRP A 241 -21.04 0.36 -0.17
CA TRP A 241 -20.56 0.77 -1.49
C TRP A 241 -20.97 -0.23 -2.59
N ARG A 242 -21.37 0.30 -3.74
CA ARG A 242 -21.73 -0.48 -4.94
C ARG A 242 -21.03 0.12 -6.16
N ALA A 243 -20.54 -0.76 -7.07
CA ALA A 243 -19.87 -0.38 -8.32
C ALA A 243 -20.84 0.25 -9.33
#